data_dedf7b3ba1cf79ad44f97a0ccade18ed
#
_entry.id   dedf7b3ba1cf79ad44f97a0ccade18ed
#
_cell.length_a   1.000
_cell.length_b   1.000
_cell.length_c   1.000
_cell.angle_alpha   90.00
_cell.angle_beta   90.00
_cell.angle_gamma   90.00
#
_symmetry.space_group_name_H-M   'P 1'
#
loop_
_entity.id
_entity.type
_entity.pdbx_description
1 polymer ?
#
loop_
_entity_poly.entity_id
_entity_poly.type
_entity_poly.pdbx_seq_one_letter_code
_entity_poly.pdbx_strand_id
1 'polypeptide(L)'
;MNAFRSVKTVVGEGTEYPLNGLITLPDKPEGKVPGVVFVHGSGSSNMDEKIFKNTPFKDLAEGLAKRGIASIRYDKRSFVHGKKMIKQGITVKEETIDDAILAAKLLACNPAVDPDNIFIVGHSMGAMLAPRIDAECGLFKGLILMAGTPYRLEDIMIRQFKQAGNSKSAITRFAGKLEDKIYSKKFAGLYDMPDEEAKNKKFAGGTTLWYFKEQGKKGAADYLLESEKPALIMQGGMDFQVLADVDFAGFKELLKDRKNVEYRYYADLNHLFIKGIYFDIGKAAKEYKVEQRIGDNVFDDIAAFINSHN
;
A
#
# COMPACT_ATOMS: atom_id res chain seq x y z
N MET A 1 -30.25 9.90 -6.90
CA MET A 1 -29.26 10.84 -6.31
C MET A 1 -27.95 10.09 -6.19
N ASN A 2 -26.83 10.69 -6.58
CA ASN A 2 -25.54 10.03 -6.39
C ASN A 2 -25.23 9.99 -4.89
N ALA A 3 -24.80 8.84 -4.36
CA ALA A 3 -24.46 8.71 -2.94
C ALA A 3 -23.15 9.41 -2.54
N PHE A 4 -22.37 9.91 -3.51
CA PHE A 4 -21.11 10.59 -3.32
C PHE A 4 -20.79 11.53 -4.49
N ARG A 5 -19.82 12.42 -4.28
CA ARG A 5 -19.24 13.30 -5.32
C ARG A 5 -17.72 13.21 -5.30
N SER A 6 -17.07 13.44 -6.45
CA SER A 6 -15.61 13.49 -6.56
C SER A 6 -15.16 14.86 -7.08
N VAL A 7 -14.11 15.40 -6.46
CA VAL A 7 -13.51 16.70 -6.78
C VAL A 7 -12.07 16.45 -7.24
N LYS A 8 -11.73 16.96 -8.42
CA LYS A 8 -10.34 16.91 -8.92
C LYS A 8 -9.44 17.77 -8.04
N THR A 9 -8.24 17.29 -7.78
CA THR A 9 -7.22 17.98 -6.99
C THR A 9 -5.82 17.66 -7.53
N VAL A 10 -4.81 18.35 -7.02
CA VAL A 10 -3.40 18.12 -7.34
C VAL A 10 -2.63 17.97 -6.04
N VAL A 11 -2.09 16.78 -5.80
CA VAL A 11 -1.18 16.53 -4.68
C VAL A 11 0.19 17.09 -5.05
N GLY A 12 0.79 17.88 -4.14
CA GLY A 12 2.06 18.54 -4.39
C GLY A 12 1.98 19.65 -5.45
N GLU A 13 0.86 20.39 -5.54
CA GLU A 13 0.74 21.56 -6.41
C GLU A 13 1.85 22.58 -6.11
N GLY A 14 2.50 23.09 -7.16
CA GLY A 14 3.64 24.00 -7.06
C GLY A 14 4.98 23.33 -6.72
N THR A 15 5.02 22.03 -6.51
CA THR A 15 6.27 21.25 -6.37
C THR A 15 6.83 20.78 -7.71
N GLU A 16 7.99 20.17 -7.69
CA GLU A 16 8.63 19.56 -8.88
C GLU A 16 7.83 18.37 -9.44
N TYR A 17 6.97 17.74 -8.61
CA TYR A 17 6.26 16.49 -8.91
C TYR A 17 4.76 16.59 -8.60
N PRO A 18 4.01 17.47 -9.30
CA PRO A 18 2.57 17.52 -9.09
C PRO A 18 1.88 16.26 -9.61
N LEU A 19 0.92 15.75 -8.83
CA LEU A 19 0.21 14.50 -9.10
C LEU A 19 -1.29 14.76 -9.17
N ASN A 20 -1.93 14.32 -10.26
CA ASN A 20 -3.39 14.38 -10.33
C ASN A 20 -4.02 13.50 -9.24
N GLY A 21 -5.08 13.98 -8.65
CA GLY A 21 -5.82 13.26 -7.62
C GLY A 21 -7.32 13.54 -7.66
N LEU A 22 -8.04 12.75 -6.88
CA LEU A 22 -9.47 12.92 -6.64
C LEU A 22 -9.74 12.85 -5.14
N ILE A 23 -10.47 13.83 -4.61
CA ILE A 23 -11.12 13.75 -3.31
C ILE A 23 -12.54 13.26 -3.56
N THR A 24 -12.90 12.12 -2.95
CA THR A 24 -14.25 11.56 -2.98
C THR A 24 -14.91 11.85 -1.64
N LEU A 25 -16.08 12.48 -1.68
CA LEU A 25 -16.83 12.95 -0.52
C LEU A 25 -18.21 12.30 -0.50
N PRO A 26 -18.78 12.00 0.68
CA PRO A 26 -20.19 11.68 0.82
C PRO A 26 -21.07 12.79 0.20
N ASP A 27 -22.24 12.41 -0.32
CA ASP A 27 -23.24 13.39 -0.75
C ASP A 27 -23.99 13.92 0.49
N LYS A 28 -23.95 15.25 0.72
CA LYS A 28 -24.64 15.94 1.82
C LYS A 28 -24.29 15.41 3.23
N PRO A 29 -23.04 15.44 3.65
CA PRO A 29 -22.68 15.05 5.01
C PRO A 29 -23.29 16.02 6.04
N GLU A 30 -23.73 15.49 7.18
CA GLU A 30 -24.13 16.29 8.35
C GLU A 30 -22.88 16.70 9.14
N GLY A 31 -22.20 17.77 8.71
CA GLY A 31 -20.97 18.25 9.32
C GLY A 31 -19.71 17.71 8.65
N LYS A 32 -18.57 17.78 9.37
CA LYS A 32 -17.32 17.24 8.92
C LYS A 32 -17.29 15.73 9.08
N VAL A 33 -16.64 15.05 8.13
CA VAL A 33 -16.54 13.58 8.09
C VAL A 33 -15.08 13.13 8.23
N PRO A 34 -14.83 11.91 8.74
CA PRO A 34 -13.49 11.33 8.73
C PRO A 34 -12.96 11.19 7.30
N GLY A 35 -11.63 11.23 7.16
CA GLY A 35 -10.95 11.15 5.88
C GLY A 35 -9.97 9.97 5.80
N VAL A 36 -9.77 9.46 4.58
CA VAL A 36 -8.83 8.39 4.28
C VAL A 36 -7.84 8.82 3.19
N VAL A 37 -6.57 8.57 3.41
CA VAL A 37 -5.52 8.69 2.39
C VAL A 37 -5.16 7.31 1.88
N PHE A 38 -5.28 7.07 0.57
CA PHE A 38 -4.85 5.80 -0.04
C PHE A 38 -3.38 5.84 -0.43
N VAL A 39 -2.64 4.78 -0.08
CA VAL A 39 -1.22 4.61 -0.39
C VAL A 39 -1.00 3.34 -1.20
N HIS A 40 -0.46 3.52 -2.39
CA HIS A 40 -0.30 2.47 -3.41
C HIS A 40 0.68 1.37 -3.03
N GLY A 41 0.44 0.19 -3.61
CA GLY A 41 1.39 -0.90 -3.68
C GLY A 41 2.63 -0.60 -4.52
N SER A 42 3.47 -1.60 -4.71
CA SER A 42 4.69 -1.52 -5.53
C SER A 42 4.37 -1.33 -7.02
N GLY A 43 5.31 -0.73 -7.75
CA GLY A 43 5.19 -0.47 -9.18
C GLY A 43 4.45 0.83 -9.50
N SER A 44 4.41 1.13 -10.80
CA SER A 44 3.77 2.32 -11.36
C SER A 44 2.26 2.12 -11.45
N SER A 45 1.47 3.03 -10.90
CA SER A 45 0.02 2.91 -10.86
C SER A 45 -0.68 4.27 -10.93
N ASN A 46 -1.85 4.32 -11.58
CA ASN A 46 -2.73 5.49 -11.53
C ASN A 46 -3.48 5.57 -10.18
N MET A 47 -4.20 6.66 -9.97
CA MET A 47 -4.94 6.93 -8.72
C MET A 47 -5.95 5.85 -8.32
N ASP A 48 -6.44 5.05 -9.25
CA ASP A 48 -7.39 3.97 -8.98
C ASP A 48 -6.71 2.64 -8.63
N GLU A 49 -5.37 2.60 -8.60
CA GLU A 49 -4.55 1.39 -8.47
C GLU A 49 -4.95 0.33 -9.52
N LYS A 50 -5.12 0.77 -10.76
CA LYS A 50 -5.69 -0.04 -11.83
C LYS A 50 -4.79 -1.19 -12.23
N ILE A 51 -5.31 -2.41 -12.09
CA ILE A 51 -4.70 -3.66 -12.57
C ILE A 51 -5.67 -4.32 -13.56
N PHE A 52 -5.35 -4.30 -14.84
CA PHE A 52 -6.25 -4.67 -15.94
C PHE A 52 -7.55 -3.87 -15.88
N LYS A 53 -8.68 -4.50 -15.51
CA LYS A 53 -9.98 -3.87 -15.39
C LYS A 53 -10.39 -3.59 -13.93
N ASN A 54 -9.64 -4.12 -12.97
CA ASN A 54 -9.88 -3.93 -11.55
C ASN A 54 -9.34 -2.58 -11.10
N THR A 55 -10.06 -1.90 -10.24
CA THR A 55 -9.76 -0.53 -9.76
C THR A 55 -9.98 -0.44 -8.25
N PRO A 56 -9.17 -1.15 -7.43
CA PRO A 56 -9.42 -1.30 -6.00
C PRO A 56 -9.54 0.03 -5.25
N PHE A 57 -8.71 1.03 -5.53
CA PHE A 57 -8.81 2.32 -4.85
C PHE A 57 -10.07 3.12 -5.24
N LYS A 58 -10.54 2.97 -6.48
CA LYS A 58 -11.84 3.54 -6.85
C LYS A 58 -12.97 2.85 -6.09
N ASP A 59 -12.96 1.52 -6.01
CA ASP A 59 -13.98 0.76 -5.29
C ASP A 59 -14.01 1.14 -3.81
N LEU A 60 -12.84 1.22 -3.16
CA LEU A 60 -12.69 1.66 -1.77
C LEU A 60 -13.21 3.09 -1.58
N ALA A 61 -12.82 4.04 -2.43
CA ALA A 61 -13.23 5.43 -2.31
C ALA A 61 -14.76 5.59 -2.43
N GLU A 62 -15.38 4.91 -3.40
CA GLU A 62 -16.82 4.95 -3.61
C GLU A 62 -17.60 4.21 -2.50
N GLY A 63 -17.05 3.05 -2.06
CA GLY A 63 -17.63 2.24 -0.98
C GLY A 63 -17.60 2.95 0.37
N LEU A 64 -16.50 3.60 0.71
CA LEU A 64 -16.35 4.36 1.95
C LEU A 64 -17.15 5.66 1.93
N ALA A 65 -17.24 6.35 0.79
CA ALA A 65 -18.05 7.56 0.69
C ALA A 65 -19.55 7.29 0.92
N LYS A 66 -20.05 6.13 0.49
CA LYS A 66 -21.43 5.68 0.82
C LYS A 66 -21.64 5.42 2.32
N ARG A 67 -20.55 5.28 3.08
CA ARG A 67 -20.52 5.05 4.54
C ARG A 67 -20.16 6.30 5.34
N GLY A 68 -20.18 7.47 4.67
CA GLY A 68 -19.94 8.75 5.34
C GLY A 68 -18.46 9.12 5.49
N ILE A 69 -17.54 8.44 4.80
CA ILE A 69 -16.08 8.63 4.93
C ILE A 69 -15.54 9.26 3.65
N ALA A 70 -14.84 10.39 3.77
CA ALA A 70 -14.13 11.04 2.66
C ALA A 70 -12.83 10.28 2.33
N SER A 71 -12.33 10.45 1.11
CA SER A 71 -11.02 9.89 0.76
C SER A 71 -10.29 10.71 -0.28
N ILE A 72 -8.96 10.60 -0.30
CA ILE A 72 -8.10 11.10 -1.37
C ILE A 72 -7.31 9.95 -1.99
N ARG A 73 -7.33 9.90 -3.33
CA ARG A 73 -6.48 9.04 -4.14
C ARG A 73 -5.80 9.86 -5.23
N TYR A 74 -4.59 9.49 -5.60
CA TYR A 74 -3.75 10.27 -6.52
C TYR A 74 -2.88 9.35 -7.38
N ASP A 75 -2.45 9.85 -8.56
CA ASP A 75 -1.53 9.13 -9.42
C ASP A 75 -0.17 8.97 -8.73
N LYS A 76 0.39 7.76 -8.75
CA LYS A 76 1.70 7.52 -8.14
C LYS A 76 2.79 8.27 -8.89
N ARG A 77 3.79 8.79 -8.18
CA ARG A 77 4.89 9.57 -8.77
C ARG A 77 5.61 8.80 -9.90
N SER A 78 5.85 7.52 -9.72
CA SER A 78 6.44 6.66 -10.77
C SER A 78 5.55 6.49 -12.00
N PHE A 79 4.24 6.65 -11.88
CA PHE A 79 3.32 6.62 -13.01
C PHE A 79 3.40 7.88 -13.87
N VAL A 80 3.47 9.04 -13.23
CA VAL A 80 3.49 10.35 -13.93
C VAL A 80 4.90 10.75 -14.33
N HIS A 81 5.87 10.57 -13.45
CA HIS A 81 7.21 11.14 -13.56
C HIS A 81 8.34 10.09 -13.62
N GLY A 82 8.04 8.81 -13.89
CA GLY A 82 8.97 7.69 -13.76
C GLY A 82 10.34 7.88 -14.44
N LYS A 83 10.38 8.45 -15.66
CA LYS A 83 11.65 8.74 -16.35
C LYS A 83 12.53 9.76 -15.62
N LYS A 84 11.89 10.77 -14.99
CA LYS A 84 12.60 11.82 -14.24
C LYS A 84 13.11 11.25 -12.91
N MET A 85 12.29 10.45 -12.23
CA MET A 85 12.66 9.75 -11.00
C MET A 85 13.92 8.89 -11.15
N ILE A 86 13.98 8.07 -12.21
CA ILE A 86 15.13 7.21 -12.50
C ILE A 86 16.42 8.02 -12.64
N LYS A 87 16.36 9.20 -13.29
CA LYS A 87 17.52 10.06 -13.47
C LYS A 87 18.02 10.68 -12.16
N GLN A 88 17.10 10.93 -11.22
CA GLN A 88 17.42 11.59 -9.95
C GLN A 88 17.69 10.61 -8.80
N GLY A 89 17.55 9.31 -9.03
CA GLY A 89 17.79 8.28 -8.01
C GLY A 89 16.80 8.35 -6.84
N ILE A 90 15.54 8.69 -7.14
CA ILE A 90 14.46 8.79 -6.14
C ILE A 90 14.21 7.44 -5.46
N THR A 91 13.93 7.49 -4.17
CA THR A 91 13.67 6.33 -3.32
C THR A 91 12.18 6.18 -2.99
N VAL A 92 11.86 5.21 -2.16
CA VAL A 92 10.52 5.01 -1.58
C VAL A 92 10.05 6.25 -0.83
N LYS A 93 10.99 6.98 -0.21
CA LYS A 93 10.69 8.18 0.56
C LYS A 93 10.00 9.22 -0.32
N GLU A 94 10.62 9.62 -1.40
CA GLU A 94 10.06 10.64 -2.30
C GLU A 94 8.87 10.08 -3.12
N GLU A 95 8.97 8.82 -3.57
CA GLU A 95 7.95 8.21 -4.44
C GLU A 95 6.61 7.99 -3.73
N THR A 96 6.65 7.68 -2.43
CA THR A 96 5.46 7.17 -1.73
C THR A 96 5.21 7.92 -0.43
N ILE A 97 6.23 8.09 0.42
CA ILE A 97 6.06 8.64 1.77
C ILE A 97 5.74 10.13 1.70
N ASP A 98 6.57 10.91 1.01
CA ASP A 98 6.38 12.35 0.91
C ASP A 98 5.05 12.70 0.19
N ASP A 99 4.69 11.94 -0.85
CA ASP A 99 3.42 12.14 -1.57
C ASP A 99 2.20 11.81 -0.70
N ALA A 100 2.27 10.76 0.12
CA ALA A 100 1.19 10.43 1.06
C ALA A 100 1.01 11.52 2.14
N ILE A 101 2.11 12.08 2.63
CA ILE A 101 2.08 13.19 3.59
C ILE A 101 1.46 14.46 2.94
N LEU A 102 1.82 14.77 1.71
CA LEU A 102 1.21 15.89 0.97
C LEU A 102 -0.28 15.66 0.72
N ALA A 103 -0.68 14.43 0.39
CA ALA A 103 -2.09 14.06 0.21
C ALA A 103 -2.88 14.18 1.52
N ALA A 104 -2.30 13.77 2.66
CA ALA A 104 -2.92 13.91 3.97
C ALA A 104 -3.16 15.39 4.34
N LYS A 105 -2.15 16.23 4.16
CA LYS A 105 -2.27 17.69 4.39
C LYS A 105 -3.33 18.32 3.49
N LEU A 106 -3.37 17.92 2.21
CA LEU A 106 -4.37 18.42 1.27
C LEU A 106 -5.79 18.00 1.66
N LEU A 107 -5.98 16.74 2.08
CA LEU A 107 -7.26 16.24 2.55
C LEU A 107 -7.71 16.96 3.82
N ALA A 108 -6.80 17.19 4.78
CA ALA A 108 -7.07 17.93 6.02
C ALA A 108 -7.54 19.39 5.78
N CYS A 109 -7.11 20.01 4.68
CA CYS A 109 -7.55 21.34 4.30
C CYS A 109 -8.95 21.38 3.67
N ASN A 110 -9.58 20.22 3.38
CA ASN A 110 -10.91 20.19 2.80
C ASN A 110 -11.96 20.54 3.87
N PRO A 111 -12.84 21.55 3.64
CA PRO A 111 -13.78 22.01 4.65
C PRO A 111 -14.83 20.96 5.09
N ALA A 112 -15.07 19.95 4.28
CA ALA A 112 -15.98 18.84 4.61
C ALA A 112 -15.30 17.71 5.41
N VAL A 113 -13.99 17.76 5.59
CA VAL A 113 -13.22 16.71 6.27
C VAL A 113 -12.82 17.15 7.67
N ASP A 114 -12.91 16.27 8.63
CA ASP A 114 -12.39 16.49 9.97
C ASP A 114 -10.86 16.26 9.97
N PRO A 115 -10.04 17.32 10.17
CA PRO A 115 -8.60 17.19 10.13
C PRO A 115 -8.01 16.33 11.25
N ASP A 116 -8.72 16.16 12.36
CA ASP A 116 -8.30 15.36 13.51
C ASP A 116 -8.66 13.86 13.35
N ASN A 117 -9.44 13.53 12.32
CA ASN A 117 -9.94 12.19 12.03
C ASN A 117 -9.55 11.72 10.63
N ILE A 118 -8.24 11.79 10.32
CA ILE A 118 -7.67 11.28 9.06
C ILE A 118 -6.97 9.95 9.32
N PHE A 119 -7.33 8.95 8.52
CA PHE A 119 -6.75 7.61 8.56
C PHE A 119 -5.91 7.35 7.32
N ILE A 120 -4.94 6.44 7.41
CA ILE A 120 -4.17 5.97 6.27
C ILE A 120 -4.61 4.55 5.91
N VAL A 121 -4.91 4.32 4.63
CA VAL A 121 -5.17 2.99 4.06
C VAL A 121 -4.04 2.69 3.08
N GLY A 122 -3.15 1.81 3.47
CA GLY A 122 -2.10 1.32 2.59
C GLY A 122 -2.47 -0.04 2.00
N HIS A 123 -2.15 -0.25 0.72
CA HIS A 123 -2.27 -1.55 0.06
C HIS A 123 -0.88 -2.10 -0.29
N SER A 124 -0.63 -3.39 0.00
CA SER A 124 0.62 -4.08 -0.35
C SER A 124 1.85 -3.33 0.19
N MET A 125 2.76 -2.83 -0.66
CA MET A 125 3.87 -1.97 -0.24
C MET A 125 3.39 -0.71 0.51
N GLY A 126 2.27 -0.13 0.12
CA GLY A 126 1.66 0.99 0.85
C GLY A 126 1.24 0.62 2.27
N ALA A 127 0.75 -0.60 2.48
CA ALA A 127 0.45 -1.12 3.81
C ALA A 127 1.72 -1.33 4.65
N MET A 128 2.79 -1.77 4.02
CA MET A 128 4.10 -1.91 4.67
C MET A 128 4.66 -0.53 5.08
N LEU A 129 4.42 0.49 4.27
CA LEU A 129 4.96 1.84 4.50
C LEU A 129 4.06 2.72 5.39
N ALA A 130 2.77 2.43 5.51
CA ALA A 130 1.82 3.24 6.28
C ALA A 130 2.28 3.54 7.72
N PRO A 131 2.85 2.59 8.48
CA PRO A 131 3.37 2.88 9.81
C PRO A 131 4.58 3.82 9.80
N ARG A 132 5.48 3.71 8.82
CA ARG A 132 6.60 4.65 8.65
C ARG A 132 6.10 6.03 8.25
N ILE A 133 5.13 6.13 7.34
CA ILE A 133 4.53 7.40 6.92
C ILE A 133 3.96 8.13 8.14
N ASP A 134 3.24 7.42 8.99
CA ASP A 134 2.70 8.02 10.22
C ASP A 134 3.80 8.40 11.20
N ALA A 135 4.82 7.59 11.38
CA ALA A 135 5.96 7.92 12.25
C ALA A 135 6.71 9.19 11.80
N GLU A 136 6.74 9.48 10.48
CA GLU A 136 7.40 10.67 9.93
C GLU A 136 6.53 11.94 10.03
N CYS A 137 5.19 11.84 10.08
CA CYS A 137 4.34 13.02 10.05
C CYS A 137 3.38 13.16 11.25
N GLY A 138 3.02 12.09 11.91
CA GLY A 138 2.10 12.09 13.04
C GLY A 138 0.64 12.47 12.73
N LEU A 139 0.26 12.56 11.46
CA LEU A 139 -1.02 13.15 11.04
C LEU A 139 -2.21 12.20 11.15
N PHE A 140 -1.98 10.90 11.21
CA PHE A 140 -3.06 9.93 11.12
C PHE A 140 -3.61 9.55 12.48
N LYS A 141 -4.94 9.41 12.57
CA LYS A 141 -5.66 8.93 13.74
C LYS A 141 -5.49 7.42 13.94
N GLY A 142 -5.43 6.68 12.85
CA GLY A 142 -5.25 5.24 12.83
C GLY A 142 -4.79 4.73 11.48
N LEU A 143 -4.34 3.48 11.43
CA LEU A 143 -3.70 2.86 10.28
C LEU A 143 -4.47 1.61 9.82
N ILE A 144 -4.68 1.48 8.53
CA ILE A 144 -5.36 0.33 7.91
C ILE A 144 -4.41 -0.28 6.88
N LEU A 145 -3.98 -1.50 7.15
CA LEU A 145 -2.97 -2.21 6.38
C LEU A 145 -3.63 -3.35 5.61
N MET A 146 -3.80 -3.17 4.30
CA MET A 146 -4.42 -4.15 3.40
C MET A 146 -3.36 -4.95 2.66
N ALA A 147 -3.33 -6.29 2.84
CA ALA A 147 -2.38 -7.20 2.18
C ALA A 147 -0.91 -6.76 2.34
N GLY A 148 -0.53 -6.34 3.56
CA GLY A 148 0.81 -5.90 3.89
C GLY A 148 1.67 -6.99 4.51
N THR A 149 2.97 -6.70 4.62
CA THR A 149 3.93 -7.55 5.32
C THR A 149 4.51 -6.84 6.54
N PRO A 150 4.75 -7.53 7.67
CA PRO A 150 5.47 -6.96 8.81
C PRO A 150 6.96 -6.77 8.56
N TYR A 151 7.50 -7.44 7.52
CA TYR A 151 8.92 -7.51 7.20
C TYR A 151 9.35 -6.42 6.21
N ARG A 152 10.65 -6.39 5.87
CA ARG A 152 11.22 -5.42 4.94
C ARG A 152 10.89 -5.77 3.49
N LEU A 153 10.99 -4.77 2.60
CA LEU A 153 10.66 -4.92 1.18
C LEU A 153 11.54 -5.98 0.48
N GLU A 154 12.83 -6.01 0.75
CA GLU A 154 13.73 -6.99 0.15
C GLU A 154 13.44 -8.42 0.63
N ASP A 155 12.99 -8.60 1.86
CA ASP A 155 12.65 -9.92 2.40
C ASP A 155 11.43 -10.53 1.68
N ILE A 156 10.38 -9.72 1.46
CA ILE A 156 9.21 -10.18 0.71
C ILE A 156 9.55 -10.41 -0.76
N MET A 157 10.36 -9.57 -1.39
CA MET A 157 10.79 -9.78 -2.78
C MET A 157 11.54 -11.10 -2.97
N ILE A 158 12.51 -11.40 -2.10
CA ILE A 158 13.22 -12.68 -2.14
C ILE A 158 12.24 -13.86 -1.99
N ARG A 159 11.28 -13.75 -1.07
CA ARG A 159 10.26 -14.79 -0.88
C ARG A 159 9.38 -14.96 -2.12
N GLN A 160 8.95 -13.88 -2.75
CA GLN A 160 8.17 -13.95 -3.99
C GLN A 160 8.95 -14.59 -5.13
N PHE A 161 10.25 -14.33 -5.27
CA PHE A 161 11.11 -15.01 -6.25
C PHE A 161 11.21 -16.52 -5.96
N LYS A 162 11.36 -16.92 -4.70
CA LYS A 162 11.35 -18.33 -4.29
C LYS A 162 10.01 -19.00 -4.60
N GLN A 163 8.89 -18.33 -4.34
CA GLN A 163 7.56 -18.81 -4.70
C GLN A 163 7.41 -18.99 -6.22
N ALA A 164 7.84 -18.01 -7.00
CA ALA A 164 7.88 -18.10 -8.46
C ALA A 164 8.75 -19.27 -8.92
N GLY A 165 9.87 -19.53 -8.23
CA GLY A 165 10.75 -20.68 -8.44
C GLY A 165 10.12 -22.04 -8.16
N ASN A 166 8.98 -22.07 -7.46
CA ASN A 166 8.16 -23.26 -7.17
C ASN A 166 6.86 -23.32 -7.97
N SER A 167 6.61 -22.36 -8.88
CA SER A 167 5.40 -22.30 -9.70
C SER A 167 5.24 -23.54 -10.59
N LYS A 168 3.98 -23.93 -10.86
CA LYS A 168 3.63 -24.98 -11.82
C LYS A 168 4.00 -24.62 -13.26
N SER A 169 4.07 -23.31 -13.59
CA SER A 169 4.56 -22.81 -14.87
C SER A 169 6.07 -22.99 -14.99
N ALA A 170 6.54 -23.72 -16.00
CA ALA A 170 7.97 -23.96 -16.23
C ALA A 170 8.74 -22.65 -16.48
N ILE A 171 8.15 -21.72 -17.21
CA ILE A 171 8.75 -20.40 -17.51
C ILE A 171 8.87 -19.59 -16.24
N THR A 172 7.79 -19.46 -15.44
CA THR A 172 7.78 -18.74 -14.18
C THR A 172 8.77 -19.34 -13.19
N ARG A 173 8.83 -20.67 -13.12
CA ARG A 173 9.75 -21.41 -12.25
C ARG A 173 11.21 -21.15 -12.60
N PHE A 174 11.56 -21.15 -13.88
CA PHE A 174 12.92 -20.83 -14.33
C PHE A 174 13.30 -19.40 -14.01
N ALA A 175 12.42 -18.43 -14.34
CA ALA A 175 12.63 -17.01 -14.05
C ALA A 175 12.79 -16.78 -12.54
N GLY A 176 11.89 -17.32 -11.72
CA GLY A 176 11.92 -17.15 -10.26
C GLY A 176 13.21 -17.68 -9.63
N LYS A 177 13.70 -18.85 -10.07
CA LYS A 177 15.00 -19.38 -9.58
C LYS A 177 16.19 -18.51 -9.97
N LEU A 178 16.15 -17.93 -11.18
CA LEU A 178 17.22 -17.03 -11.62
C LEU A 178 17.16 -15.71 -10.83
N GLU A 179 15.99 -15.15 -10.66
CA GLU A 179 15.76 -13.91 -9.88
C GLU A 179 16.16 -14.10 -8.42
N ASP A 180 15.73 -15.18 -7.76
CA ASP A 180 16.17 -15.49 -6.39
C ASP A 180 17.70 -15.52 -6.28
N LYS A 181 18.36 -16.22 -7.17
CA LYS A 181 19.84 -16.29 -7.17
C LYS A 181 20.52 -14.91 -7.35
N ILE A 182 20.00 -14.10 -8.26
CA ILE A 182 20.57 -12.77 -8.57
C ILE A 182 20.31 -11.79 -7.44
N TYR A 183 19.06 -11.69 -6.99
CA TYR A 183 18.65 -10.65 -6.06
C TYR A 183 19.03 -10.98 -4.61
N SER A 184 18.99 -12.25 -4.19
CA SER A 184 19.53 -12.66 -2.90
C SER A 184 21.00 -12.26 -2.75
N LYS A 185 21.80 -12.41 -3.83
CA LYS A 185 23.20 -11.96 -3.84
C LYS A 185 23.33 -10.44 -3.82
N LYS A 186 22.44 -9.70 -4.50
CA LYS A 186 22.46 -8.22 -4.49
C LYS A 186 22.10 -7.65 -3.13
N PHE A 187 21.16 -8.26 -2.42
CA PHE A 187 20.73 -7.82 -1.09
C PHE A 187 21.67 -8.28 0.04
N ALA A 188 22.51 -9.29 -0.20
CA ALA A 188 23.50 -9.70 0.78
C ALA A 188 24.44 -8.52 1.15
N GLY A 189 24.50 -8.20 2.46
CA GLY A 189 25.30 -7.07 2.96
C GLY A 189 24.74 -5.68 2.62
N LEU A 190 23.47 -5.56 2.21
CA LEU A 190 22.85 -4.28 1.83
C LEU A 190 23.04 -3.19 2.88
N TYR A 191 22.84 -3.52 4.15
CA TYR A 191 22.92 -2.55 5.25
C TYR A 191 24.33 -2.30 5.77
N ASP A 192 25.31 -3.14 5.39
CA ASP A 192 26.72 -2.96 5.72
C ASP A 192 27.48 -2.21 4.60
N MET A 193 26.86 -2.11 3.41
CA MET A 193 27.39 -1.39 2.27
C MET A 193 27.39 0.12 2.53
N PRO A 194 28.44 0.88 2.15
CA PRO A 194 28.41 2.35 2.19
C PRO A 194 27.25 2.93 1.36
N ASP A 195 26.65 4.04 1.81
CA ASP A 195 25.53 4.68 1.12
C ASP A 195 25.84 5.06 -0.31
N GLU A 196 27.02 5.62 -0.56
CA GLU A 196 27.47 6.00 -1.90
C GLU A 196 27.63 4.78 -2.83
N GLU A 197 28.01 3.63 -2.31
CA GLU A 197 28.04 2.40 -3.08
C GLU A 197 26.61 1.94 -3.42
N ALA A 198 25.69 1.99 -2.47
CA ALA A 198 24.29 1.64 -2.69
C ALA A 198 23.60 2.54 -3.72
N LYS A 199 23.88 3.85 -3.72
CA LYS A 199 23.40 4.83 -4.70
C LYS A 199 23.87 4.56 -6.11
N ASN A 200 25.08 4.03 -6.27
CA ASN A 200 25.69 3.73 -7.57
C ASN A 200 25.39 2.31 -8.07
N LYS A 201 25.00 1.40 -7.20
CA LYS A 201 24.77 -0.02 -7.52
C LYS A 201 23.39 -0.24 -8.09
N LYS A 202 23.31 -0.49 -9.41
CA LYS A 202 22.05 -0.68 -10.14
C LYS A 202 21.30 -1.93 -9.66
N PHE A 203 20.00 -1.80 -9.50
CA PHE A 203 19.10 -2.90 -9.18
C PHE A 203 18.34 -3.37 -10.43
N ALA A 204 17.10 -2.92 -10.63
CA ALA A 204 16.27 -3.23 -11.77
C ALA A 204 15.38 -2.02 -12.12
N GLY A 205 14.87 -1.95 -13.34
CA GLY A 205 13.95 -0.87 -13.75
C GLY A 205 14.54 0.54 -13.65
N GLY A 206 15.87 0.67 -13.58
CA GLY A 206 16.55 1.96 -13.41
C GLY A 206 16.74 2.41 -11.96
N THR A 207 16.27 1.64 -10.98
CA THR A 207 16.50 1.90 -9.55
C THR A 207 17.89 1.41 -9.12
N THR A 208 18.32 1.80 -7.92
CA THR A 208 19.57 1.39 -7.30
C THR A 208 19.31 0.64 -5.99
N LEU A 209 20.32 0.07 -5.38
CA LEU A 209 20.19 -0.57 -4.06
C LEU A 209 19.84 0.44 -2.96
N TRP A 210 20.08 1.73 -3.19
CA TRP A 210 19.68 2.79 -2.30
C TRP A 210 18.16 2.85 -2.08
N TYR A 211 17.36 2.48 -3.08
CA TYR A 211 15.89 2.39 -2.97
C TYR A 211 15.44 1.47 -1.80
N PHE A 212 16.19 0.42 -1.53
CA PHE A 212 15.94 -0.50 -0.43
C PHE A 212 16.65 -0.08 0.86
N LYS A 213 17.92 0.30 0.76
CA LYS A 213 18.73 0.66 1.92
C LYS A 213 18.20 1.88 2.66
N GLU A 214 17.67 2.87 1.95
CA GLU A 214 17.07 4.09 2.52
C GLU A 214 15.92 3.75 3.50
N GLN A 215 15.16 2.68 3.26
CA GLN A 215 14.09 2.25 4.15
C GLN A 215 14.60 1.82 5.55
N GLY A 216 15.88 1.54 5.70
CA GLY A 216 16.46 1.11 6.96
C GLY A 216 16.15 -0.35 7.29
N LYS A 217 16.51 -0.75 8.52
CA LYS A 217 16.35 -2.14 8.99
C LYS A 217 14.97 -2.44 9.57
N LYS A 218 14.11 -1.43 9.75
CA LYS A 218 12.78 -1.58 10.33
C LYS A 218 11.76 -2.06 9.29
N GLY A 219 10.97 -3.05 9.66
CA GLY A 219 9.74 -3.44 8.95
C GLY A 219 8.51 -2.72 9.50
N ALA A 220 7.34 -2.99 8.92
CA ALA A 220 6.08 -2.37 9.36
C ALA A 220 5.76 -2.68 10.83
N ALA A 221 6.05 -3.90 11.31
CA ALA A 221 5.80 -4.28 12.68
C ALA A 221 6.65 -3.48 13.68
N ASP A 222 7.90 -3.15 13.34
CA ASP A 222 8.78 -2.37 14.23
C ASP A 222 8.21 -0.96 14.46
N TYR A 223 7.73 -0.28 13.42
CA TYR A 223 7.06 1.01 13.54
C TYR A 223 5.75 0.91 14.31
N LEU A 224 4.97 -0.16 14.09
CA LEU A 224 3.74 -0.37 14.85
C LEU A 224 4.02 -0.61 16.33
N LEU A 225 5.09 -1.29 16.71
CA LEU A 225 5.46 -1.49 18.12
C LEU A 225 5.83 -0.18 18.83
N GLU A 226 6.32 0.81 18.09
CA GLU A 226 6.67 2.13 18.62
C GLU A 226 5.48 3.11 18.62
N SER A 227 4.33 2.73 18.04
CA SER A 227 3.14 3.59 17.91
C SER A 227 2.04 3.18 18.89
N GLU A 228 1.35 4.13 19.51
CA GLU A 228 0.16 3.90 20.33
C GLU A 228 -1.15 3.99 19.52
N LYS A 229 -1.08 4.28 18.22
CA LYS A 229 -2.26 4.46 17.37
C LYS A 229 -2.95 3.14 17.05
N PRO A 230 -4.27 3.12 16.90
CA PRO A 230 -5.01 1.93 16.51
C PRO A 230 -4.62 1.50 15.09
N ALA A 231 -4.55 0.20 14.87
CA ALA A 231 -4.26 -0.38 13.57
C ALA A 231 -5.22 -1.51 13.21
N LEU A 232 -5.69 -1.54 11.96
CA LEU A 232 -6.46 -2.62 11.36
C LEU A 232 -5.60 -3.33 10.32
N ILE A 233 -5.35 -4.62 10.50
CA ILE A 233 -4.58 -5.44 9.58
C ILE A 233 -5.54 -6.40 8.86
N MET A 234 -5.58 -6.29 7.52
CA MET A 234 -6.54 -7.00 6.67
C MET A 234 -5.80 -7.92 5.69
N GLN A 235 -6.28 -9.15 5.53
CA GLN A 235 -5.62 -10.15 4.67
C GLN A 235 -6.60 -11.04 3.92
N GLY A 236 -6.35 -11.24 2.63
CA GLY A 236 -7.04 -12.24 1.82
C GLY A 236 -6.39 -13.62 1.94
N GLY A 237 -7.20 -14.68 2.09
CA GLY A 237 -6.72 -16.06 2.19
C GLY A 237 -6.25 -16.63 0.85
N MET A 238 -6.74 -16.07 -0.26
CA MET A 238 -6.33 -16.42 -1.63
C MET A 238 -5.21 -15.52 -2.18
N ASP A 239 -4.58 -14.71 -1.30
CA ASP A 239 -3.45 -13.88 -1.66
C ASP A 239 -2.19 -14.73 -1.87
N PHE A 240 -1.73 -14.78 -3.11
CA PHE A 240 -0.49 -15.49 -3.49
C PHE A 240 0.75 -14.59 -3.52
N GLN A 241 0.61 -13.30 -3.27
CA GLN A 241 1.73 -12.34 -3.25
C GLN A 241 2.21 -12.06 -1.82
N VAL A 242 1.26 -11.83 -0.92
CA VAL A 242 1.47 -11.66 0.52
C VAL A 242 0.73 -12.79 1.22
N LEU A 243 1.47 -13.70 1.82
CA LEU A 243 0.90 -14.96 2.31
C LEU A 243 0.29 -14.82 3.70
N ALA A 244 -0.94 -15.30 3.85
CA ALA A 244 -1.64 -15.24 5.12
C ALA A 244 -0.94 -16.03 6.25
N ASP A 245 -0.39 -17.20 5.93
CA ASP A 245 0.34 -18.06 6.86
C ASP A 245 1.74 -17.56 7.22
N VAL A 246 2.26 -16.57 6.50
CA VAL A 246 3.57 -15.95 6.76
C VAL A 246 3.42 -14.51 7.22
N ASP A 247 2.77 -13.66 6.42
CA ASP A 247 2.75 -12.22 6.66
C ASP A 247 1.69 -11.82 7.70
N PHE A 248 0.45 -12.31 7.53
CA PHE A 248 -0.62 -12.03 8.48
C PHE A 248 -0.38 -12.75 9.81
N ALA A 249 0.09 -13.99 9.79
CA ALA A 249 0.53 -14.70 10.97
C ALA A 249 1.73 -14.00 11.64
N GLY A 250 2.66 -13.48 10.84
CA GLY A 250 3.80 -12.71 11.32
C GLY A 250 3.38 -11.43 12.05
N PHE A 251 2.42 -10.67 11.52
CA PHE A 251 1.84 -9.53 12.25
C PHE A 251 1.23 -9.96 13.58
N LYS A 252 0.44 -11.03 13.61
CA LYS A 252 -0.18 -11.51 14.84
C LYS A 252 0.83 -11.92 15.90
N GLU A 253 1.92 -12.58 15.50
CA GLU A 253 2.97 -12.99 16.45
C GLU A 253 3.78 -11.79 16.95
N LEU A 254 4.23 -10.91 16.03
CA LEU A 254 5.07 -9.77 16.39
C LEU A 254 4.31 -8.71 17.22
N LEU A 255 3.01 -8.56 17.00
CA LEU A 255 2.17 -7.56 17.66
C LEU A 255 1.24 -8.17 18.73
N LYS A 256 1.50 -9.39 19.18
CA LYS A 256 0.62 -10.13 20.12
C LYS A 256 0.34 -9.40 21.43
N ASP A 257 1.28 -8.59 21.90
CA ASP A 257 1.16 -7.83 23.15
C ASP A 257 0.50 -6.45 22.94
N ARG A 258 0.21 -6.06 21.69
CA ARG A 258 -0.48 -4.83 21.35
C ARG A 258 -1.99 -5.00 21.38
N LYS A 259 -2.67 -4.24 22.26
CA LYS A 259 -4.13 -4.33 22.45
C LYS A 259 -4.95 -3.54 21.43
N ASN A 260 -4.34 -2.56 20.75
CA ASN A 260 -4.99 -1.66 19.81
C ASN A 260 -4.75 -2.06 18.34
N VAL A 261 -4.58 -3.35 18.07
CA VAL A 261 -4.50 -3.91 16.73
C VAL A 261 -5.66 -4.87 16.49
N GLU A 262 -6.42 -4.57 15.46
CA GLU A 262 -7.50 -5.44 14.98
C GLU A 262 -7.07 -6.21 13.73
N TYR A 263 -7.67 -7.39 13.54
CA TYR A 263 -7.34 -8.28 12.43
C TYR A 263 -8.61 -8.69 11.69
N ARG A 264 -8.59 -8.63 10.34
CA ARG A 264 -9.66 -9.15 9.47
C ARG A 264 -9.06 -10.10 8.45
N TYR A 265 -9.62 -11.29 8.35
CA TYR A 265 -9.21 -12.34 7.42
C TYR A 265 -10.38 -12.75 6.53
N TYR A 266 -10.15 -12.76 5.23
CA TYR A 266 -11.13 -13.07 4.20
C TYR A 266 -10.67 -14.31 3.42
N ALA A 267 -11.21 -15.48 3.74
CA ALA A 267 -10.70 -16.77 3.26
C ALA A 267 -10.68 -16.90 1.73
N ASP A 268 -11.61 -16.26 1.04
CA ASP A 268 -11.82 -16.38 -0.41
C ASP A 268 -11.34 -15.15 -1.23
N LEU A 269 -10.79 -14.12 -0.58
CA LEU A 269 -10.30 -12.93 -1.27
C LEU A 269 -8.81 -13.03 -1.60
N ASN A 270 -8.43 -12.46 -2.74
CA ASN A 270 -7.05 -12.39 -3.20
C ASN A 270 -6.36 -11.09 -2.77
N HIS A 271 -5.18 -10.80 -3.33
CA HIS A 271 -4.38 -9.61 -3.02
C HIS A 271 -5.11 -8.28 -3.23
N LEU A 272 -6.04 -8.20 -4.18
CA LEU A 272 -6.84 -6.99 -4.46
C LEU A 272 -8.14 -6.93 -3.66
N PHE A 273 -8.36 -7.82 -2.70
CA PHE A 273 -9.60 -7.96 -1.94
C PHE A 273 -10.83 -8.23 -2.82
N ILE A 274 -10.62 -8.87 -3.97
CA ILE A 274 -11.66 -9.44 -4.82
C ILE A 274 -11.62 -10.96 -4.73
N LYS A 275 -12.65 -11.66 -5.18
CA LYS A 275 -12.73 -13.13 -5.07
C LYS A 275 -11.58 -13.81 -5.79
N GLY A 276 -10.83 -14.62 -5.08
CA GLY A 276 -9.69 -15.39 -5.61
C GLY A 276 -10.15 -16.55 -6.50
N ILE A 277 -9.40 -16.80 -7.56
CA ILE A 277 -9.63 -17.87 -8.51
C ILE A 277 -8.43 -18.85 -8.52
N TYR A 278 -7.22 -18.28 -8.49
CA TYR A 278 -5.97 -19.04 -8.53
C TYR A 278 -5.08 -18.69 -7.33
N PHE A 279 -4.53 -19.73 -6.69
CA PHE A 279 -3.50 -19.56 -5.66
C PHE A 279 -2.13 -19.95 -6.26
N ASP A 280 -1.68 -19.16 -7.24
CA ASP A 280 -0.40 -19.39 -7.94
C ASP A 280 0.10 -18.06 -8.55
N ILE A 281 1.25 -17.57 -8.11
CA ILE A 281 1.88 -16.35 -8.62
C ILE A 281 2.13 -16.41 -10.13
N GLY A 282 2.37 -17.58 -10.70
CA GLY A 282 2.50 -17.78 -12.15
C GLY A 282 1.21 -17.58 -12.93
N LYS A 283 0.07 -17.45 -12.24
CA LYS A 283 -1.25 -17.19 -12.83
C LYS A 283 -1.76 -15.77 -12.57
N ALA A 284 -0.96 -14.91 -11.94
CA ALA A 284 -1.35 -13.53 -11.58
C ALA A 284 -2.04 -12.77 -12.73
N ALA A 285 -1.49 -12.84 -13.94
CA ALA A 285 -2.10 -12.18 -15.10
C ALA A 285 -3.47 -12.75 -15.49
N LYS A 286 -3.73 -14.04 -15.24
CA LYS A 286 -5.04 -14.66 -15.49
C LYS A 286 -6.03 -14.29 -14.39
N GLU A 287 -5.56 -14.27 -13.14
CA GLU A 287 -6.31 -13.83 -11.97
C GLU A 287 -6.90 -12.44 -12.18
N TYR A 288 -6.03 -11.48 -12.44
CA TYR A 288 -6.42 -10.05 -12.50
C TYR A 288 -7.08 -9.60 -13.81
N LYS A 289 -7.09 -10.43 -14.85
CA LYS A 289 -7.87 -10.16 -16.09
C LYS A 289 -9.37 -10.27 -15.89
N VAL A 290 -9.80 -11.03 -14.88
CA VAL A 290 -11.22 -11.14 -14.54
C VAL A 290 -11.66 -9.85 -13.86
N GLU A 291 -12.63 -9.16 -14.44
CA GLU A 291 -13.18 -7.94 -13.86
C GLU A 291 -14.06 -8.27 -12.67
N GLN A 292 -13.73 -7.71 -11.52
CA GLN A 292 -14.46 -7.89 -10.27
C GLN A 292 -14.46 -6.58 -9.48
N ARG A 293 -15.22 -6.54 -8.40
CA ARG A 293 -15.30 -5.42 -7.46
C ARG A 293 -15.06 -5.91 -6.05
N ILE A 294 -14.51 -5.04 -5.21
CA ILE A 294 -14.40 -5.29 -3.77
C ILE A 294 -15.82 -5.36 -3.18
N GLY A 295 -16.03 -6.34 -2.31
CA GLY A 295 -17.33 -6.57 -1.67
C GLY A 295 -17.62 -5.61 -0.51
N ASP A 296 -18.92 -5.42 -0.20
CA ASP A 296 -19.36 -4.50 0.86
C ASP A 296 -18.80 -4.83 2.23
N ASN A 297 -18.57 -6.11 2.55
CA ASN A 297 -17.98 -6.54 3.81
C ASN A 297 -16.60 -5.93 4.10
N VAL A 298 -15.78 -5.70 3.07
CA VAL A 298 -14.48 -5.04 3.21
C VAL A 298 -14.66 -3.56 3.57
N PHE A 299 -15.60 -2.88 2.92
CA PHE A 299 -15.92 -1.48 3.22
C PHE A 299 -16.54 -1.33 4.61
N ASP A 300 -17.41 -2.28 5.01
CA ASP A 300 -18.05 -2.28 6.32
C ASP A 300 -17.03 -2.42 7.45
N ASP A 301 -16.06 -3.33 7.31
CA ASP A 301 -14.99 -3.52 8.29
C ASP A 301 -14.10 -2.28 8.44
N ILE A 302 -13.71 -1.64 7.32
CA ILE A 302 -12.94 -0.39 7.33
C ILE A 302 -13.75 0.73 7.98
N ALA A 303 -15.03 0.89 7.60
CA ALA A 303 -15.88 1.93 8.15
C ALA A 303 -16.15 1.71 9.65
N ALA A 304 -16.36 0.49 10.08
CA ALA A 304 -16.53 0.15 11.49
C ALA A 304 -15.28 0.51 12.31
N PHE A 305 -14.09 0.18 11.81
CA PHE A 305 -12.83 0.54 12.45
C PHE A 305 -12.66 2.06 12.55
N ILE A 306 -12.90 2.81 11.48
CA ILE A 306 -12.81 4.27 11.48
C ILE A 306 -13.79 4.86 12.49
N ASN A 307 -15.05 4.43 12.48
CA ASN A 307 -16.10 4.96 13.36
C ASN A 307 -15.89 4.63 14.84
N SER A 308 -15.22 3.51 15.15
CA SER A 308 -14.90 3.15 16.55
C SER A 308 -13.74 3.95 17.13
N HIS A 309 -12.96 4.64 16.29
CA HIS A 309 -11.80 5.43 16.70
C HIS A 309 -11.91 6.92 16.32
N ASN A 310 -13.11 7.32 15.86
CA ASN A 310 -13.41 8.70 15.46
C ASN A 310 -13.72 9.61 16.65
#